data_2dd1881817b667a1ba164ac4344df31d
#
_entry.id   2dd1881817b667a1ba164ac4344df31d
#
_cell.length_a   1.000
_cell.length_b   1.000
_cell.length_c   1.000
_cell.angle_alpha   90.00
_cell.angle_beta   90.00
_cell.angle_gamma   90.00
#
_symmetry.space_group_name_H-M   'P 1'
#
loop_
_entity.id
_entity.type
_entity.pdbx_description
1 polymer ?
#
loop_
_entity_poly.entity_id
_entity_poly.type
_entity_poly.pdbx_seq_one_letter_code
_entity_poly.pdbx_strand_id
1 'polypeptide(L)'
;MSRSDEQGAEQVAVWSDLPDREPTHVRVEGVDLVVVRYDDELSVLYGRCLHRGVLLGDGHVEGQNLICGVHGWDYRYDTGVSEYDNSEVLETFTAWVDEEENAVFVDASEVAAWAEDNPQPYDPPETGNSNNGSMQGATDDIDGGSVAPEFYGAPDYEKEPYTHYIQSLAQKGPEGIGEHGGVSAMGVPRSELPSWDDLQILTAQLARTPLDDEVPVDTELVIGPNAENPLQLDIPIFVSDMSFGALSEEAKIAISKGAEQAGMGVCSGEGGMLPEEQEANSRYFYEYATGKFGWDIGLVERVQAFHFKAGQGAKTGTGGHLPGEKVQGRIAEVRELEPGTDAVSPARFDDLRTPEDFVEMADRVRDVGGGIPIGFKFSAQHVEDDIDFALEAGADYLILDGRGGGTGAAPDVFKNNISVPTMAALARARRHLDARERSDVTLIATGGLRTESDFIKAMALGADGVAVANSAMQAIGCLGMRACDSNNCPVGIATQREDLRNRIVVESAADGLENFFEATVELMNVMARACGHDSLSGFERRDLTTWKKDIADLTGVEYAGITEP
;
A
#
# COMPACT_ATOMS: atom_id res chain seq x y z
N MET A 1 -45.69 26.09 25.94
CA MET A 1 -45.23 25.81 24.56
C MET A 1 -44.07 24.86 24.73
N SER A 2 -44.24 23.60 24.38
CA SER A 2 -43.14 22.62 24.44
C SER A 2 -42.10 23.03 23.38
N ARG A 3 -40.82 22.87 23.70
CA ARG A 3 -39.72 23.13 22.73
C ARG A 3 -39.77 22.22 21.50
N SER A 4 -40.62 21.18 21.52
CA SER A 4 -40.91 20.29 20.39
C SER A 4 -41.64 20.98 19.20
N ASP A 5 -42.16 22.21 19.38
CA ASP A 5 -42.78 23.00 18.33
C ASP A 5 -41.78 23.92 17.59
N GLU A 6 -40.48 23.87 17.88
CA GLU A 6 -39.46 24.65 17.16
C GLU A 6 -39.23 24.02 15.75
N GLN A 7 -39.30 24.85 14.70
CA GLN A 7 -38.99 24.41 13.34
C GLN A 7 -37.56 23.92 13.26
N GLY A 8 -37.36 22.59 12.96
CA GLY A 8 -36.05 21.98 12.82
C GLY A 8 -35.68 20.98 13.92
N ALA A 9 -36.55 20.75 14.91
CA ALA A 9 -36.31 19.75 15.95
C ALA A 9 -36.55 18.33 15.42
N GLU A 10 -35.57 17.41 15.57
CA GLU A 10 -35.70 15.99 15.26
C GLU A 10 -35.46 15.17 16.52
N GLN A 11 -36.39 14.27 16.84
CA GLN A 11 -36.23 13.34 17.96
C GLN A 11 -35.25 12.23 17.60
N VAL A 12 -34.19 12.09 18.39
CA VAL A 12 -33.11 11.13 18.11
C VAL A 12 -33.02 9.96 19.10
N ALA A 13 -33.59 10.13 20.30
CA ALA A 13 -33.61 9.07 21.32
C ALA A 13 -34.73 9.26 22.34
N VAL A 14 -34.98 8.22 23.14
CA VAL A 14 -35.77 8.27 24.35
C VAL A 14 -34.81 8.47 25.52
N TRP A 15 -35.01 9.54 26.33
CA TRP A 15 -34.06 9.92 27.37
C TRP A 15 -33.81 8.83 28.42
N SER A 16 -34.86 8.13 28.84
CA SER A 16 -34.72 7.04 29.81
C SER A 16 -33.98 5.82 29.27
N ASP A 17 -33.91 5.66 27.97
CA ASP A 17 -33.34 4.48 27.33
C ASP A 17 -31.86 4.67 27.01
N LEU A 18 -31.35 5.92 27.09
CA LEU A 18 -29.93 6.19 26.93
C LEU A 18 -29.16 5.74 28.17
N PRO A 19 -28.21 4.82 28.04
CA PRO A 19 -27.36 4.42 29.16
C PRO A 19 -26.39 5.54 29.54
N ASP A 20 -26.03 5.62 30.84
CA ASP A 20 -25.08 6.62 31.32
C ASP A 20 -23.66 6.28 30.84
N ARG A 21 -22.98 7.25 30.20
CA ARG A 21 -21.61 7.13 29.66
C ARG A 21 -21.41 5.97 28.68
N GLU A 22 -22.43 5.67 27.90
CA GLU A 22 -22.30 4.80 26.73
C GLU A 22 -22.67 5.57 25.46
N PRO A 23 -21.83 5.53 24.41
CA PRO A 23 -22.13 6.22 23.17
C PRO A 23 -23.27 5.54 22.41
N THR A 24 -24.20 6.34 21.91
CA THR A 24 -25.32 5.84 21.10
C THR A 24 -25.28 6.48 19.73
N HIS A 25 -25.20 5.68 18.67
CA HIS A 25 -25.23 6.16 17.29
C HIS A 25 -26.65 6.55 16.88
N VAL A 26 -26.76 7.71 16.22
CA VAL A 26 -28.01 8.19 15.58
C VAL A 26 -27.66 8.84 14.24
N ARG A 27 -28.65 8.97 13.36
CA ARG A 27 -28.43 9.60 12.05
C ARG A 27 -29.49 10.68 11.82
N VAL A 28 -29.03 11.91 11.54
CA VAL A 28 -29.88 13.10 11.32
C VAL A 28 -29.44 13.76 10.03
N GLU A 29 -30.36 14.08 9.11
CA GLU A 29 -30.09 14.73 7.82
C GLU A 29 -28.92 14.10 7.04
N GLY A 30 -28.79 12.77 7.13
CA GLY A 30 -27.72 12.03 6.45
C GLY A 30 -26.36 12.00 7.19
N VAL A 31 -26.22 12.74 8.28
CA VAL A 31 -25.00 12.81 9.10
C VAL A 31 -25.06 11.78 10.22
N ASP A 32 -23.98 11.03 10.42
CA ASP A 32 -23.82 10.15 11.58
C ASP A 32 -23.43 10.98 12.79
N LEU A 33 -24.22 10.87 13.85
CA LEU A 33 -24.00 11.54 15.13
C LEU A 33 -23.80 10.50 16.24
N VAL A 34 -23.12 10.90 17.31
CA VAL A 34 -23.01 10.13 18.55
C VAL A 34 -23.61 10.91 19.69
N VAL A 35 -24.53 10.27 20.40
CA VAL A 35 -25.20 10.80 21.57
C VAL A 35 -24.57 10.18 22.81
N VAL A 36 -24.13 11.01 23.76
CA VAL A 36 -23.60 10.57 25.04
C VAL A 36 -24.36 11.25 26.17
N ARG A 37 -25.03 10.44 26.99
CA ARG A 37 -25.60 10.88 28.26
C ARG A 37 -24.55 10.74 29.35
N TYR A 38 -24.39 11.76 30.19
CA TYR A 38 -23.50 11.73 31.36
C TYR A 38 -24.09 12.55 32.50
N ASP A 39 -24.17 11.93 33.68
CA ASP A 39 -24.90 12.47 34.81
C ASP A 39 -26.34 12.83 34.38
N ASP A 40 -26.79 14.06 34.49
CA ASP A 40 -28.08 14.55 33.99
C ASP A 40 -27.92 15.48 32.76
N GLU A 41 -26.75 15.40 32.09
CA GLU A 41 -26.39 16.19 30.89
C GLU A 41 -26.35 15.34 29.63
N LEU A 42 -26.28 15.99 28.48
CA LEU A 42 -26.29 15.39 27.14
C LEU A 42 -25.28 16.10 26.25
N SER A 43 -24.52 15.32 25.49
CA SER A 43 -23.78 15.81 24.33
C SER A 43 -24.18 15.09 23.06
N VAL A 44 -24.26 15.82 21.95
CA VAL A 44 -24.41 15.28 20.62
C VAL A 44 -23.26 15.79 19.77
N LEU A 45 -22.47 14.87 19.26
CA LEU A 45 -21.25 15.16 18.51
C LEU A 45 -21.31 14.50 17.13
N TYR A 46 -20.46 14.96 16.21
CA TYR A 46 -20.23 14.24 14.97
C TYR A 46 -19.82 12.79 15.27
N GLY A 47 -20.53 11.83 14.68
CA GLY A 47 -20.48 10.43 15.08
C GLY A 47 -19.36 9.61 14.46
N ARG A 48 -18.44 10.24 13.71
CA ARG A 48 -17.31 9.54 13.09
C ARG A 48 -15.97 10.05 13.60
N CYS A 49 -15.10 9.11 13.92
CA CYS A 49 -13.71 9.40 14.30
C CYS A 49 -12.98 10.11 13.16
N LEU A 50 -12.40 11.29 13.43
CA LEU A 50 -11.69 12.10 12.43
C LEU A 50 -10.45 11.38 11.89
N HIS A 51 -9.86 10.46 12.68
CA HIS A 51 -8.70 9.68 12.27
C HIS A 51 -8.98 8.77 11.05
N ARG A 52 -10.11 8.02 11.02
CA ARG A 52 -10.43 7.08 9.91
C ARG A 52 -11.91 6.89 9.63
N GLY A 53 -12.77 7.76 10.10
CA GLY A 53 -14.20 7.75 9.78
C GLY A 53 -15.01 6.61 10.41
N VAL A 54 -14.48 5.89 11.40
CA VAL A 54 -15.17 4.82 12.11
C VAL A 54 -16.27 5.41 13.00
N LEU A 55 -17.43 4.73 13.10
CA LEU A 55 -18.52 5.16 13.97
C LEU A 55 -18.08 5.18 15.45
N LEU A 56 -18.23 6.31 16.10
CA LEU A 56 -17.91 6.48 17.51
C LEU A 56 -18.98 5.87 18.43
N GLY A 57 -20.18 5.63 17.89
CA GLY A 57 -21.21 4.88 18.59
C GLY A 57 -20.84 3.42 18.89
N ASP A 58 -19.89 2.85 18.12
CA ASP A 58 -19.33 1.50 18.36
C ASP A 58 -18.15 1.51 19.33
N GLY A 59 -17.81 2.67 19.87
CA GLY A 59 -16.74 2.86 20.85
C GLY A 59 -17.21 2.65 22.29
N HIS A 60 -16.46 3.23 23.21
CA HIS A 60 -16.80 3.22 24.64
C HIS A 60 -16.33 4.51 25.30
N VAL A 61 -16.79 4.78 26.52
CA VAL A 61 -16.34 5.93 27.32
C VAL A 61 -15.35 5.45 28.38
N GLU A 62 -14.17 6.08 28.42
CA GLU A 62 -13.18 5.90 29.49
C GLU A 62 -12.90 7.26 30.15
N GLY A 63 -13.25 7.39 31.43
CA GLY A 63 -13.15 8.67 32.17
C GLY A 63 -14.08 9.74 31.60
N GLN A 64 -13.52 10.76 30.94
CA GLN A 64 -14.26 11.82 30.26
C GLN A 64 -14.10 11.76 28.72
N ASN A 65 -13.50 10.68 28.21
CA ASN A 65 -13.19 10.52 26.82
C ASN A 65 -14.05 9.44 26.16
N LEU A 66 -14.60 9.77 25.02
CA LEU A 66 -15.20 8.86 24.06
C LEU A 66 -14.06 8.24 23.25
N ILE A 67 -13.87 6.95 23.37
CA ILE A 67 -12.77 6.20 22.75
C ILE A 67 -13.27 5.48 21.51
N CYS A 68 -12.62 5.72 20.38
CA CYS A 68 -12.87 4.99 19.14
C CYS A 68 -12.53 3.50 19.29
N GLY A 69 -13.52 2.62 19.08
CA GLY A 69 -13.40 1.18 19.31
C GLY A 69 -12.38 0.45 18.43
N VAL A 70 -11.82 1.11 17.37
CA VAL A 70 -10.91 0.47 16.42
C VAL A 70 -9.44 0.83 16.67
N HIS A 71 -9.14 2.10 17.00
CA HIS A 71 -7.76 2.56 17.12
C HIS A 71 -7.44 3.25 18.44
N GLY A 72 -8.40 3.29 19.38
CA GLY A 72 -8.21 3.95 20.67
C GLY A 72 -8.07 5.48 20.59
N TRP A 73 -8.47 6.11 19.46
CA TRP A 73 -8.48 7.56 19.33
C TRP A 73 -9.52 8.14 20.26
N ASP A 74 -9.18 9.20 20.98
CA ASP A 74 -10.00 9.75 22.03
C ASP A 74 -10.59 11.12 21.64
N TYR A 75 -11.75 11.43 22.20
CA TYR A 75 -12.39 12.75 22.15
C TYR A 75 -13.14 12.99 23.44
N ARG A 76 -12.98 14.13 24.03
CA ARG A 76 -13.79 14.49 25.19
C ARG A 76 -15.26 14.54 24.77
N TYR A 77 -16.10 13.79 25.47
CA TYR A 77 -17.52 13.74 25.11
C TYR A 77 -18.27 15.06 25.41
N ASP A 78 -17.74 15.94 26.28
CA ASP A 78 -18.33 17.24 26.63
C ASP A 78 -17.90 18.39 25.67
N THR A 79 -16.77 18.29 25.01
CA THR A 79 -16.21 19.36 24.18
C THR A 79 -15.83 18.94 22.75
N GLY A 80 -15.80 17.67 22.45
CA GLY A 80 -15.35 17.13 21.18
C GLY A 80 -13.83 17.13 20.97
N VAL A 81 -13.04 17.73 21.86
CA VAL A 81 -11.59 17.90 21.69
C VAL A 81 -10.86 16.59 21.98
N SER A 82 -9.97 16.15 21.08
CA SER A 82 -9.06 15.03 21.34
C SER A 82 -7.97 15.45 22.34
N GLU A 83 -7.75 14.65 23.38
CA GLU A 83 -6.62 14.87 24.30
C GLU A 83 -5.29 14.39 23.70
N TYR A 84 -5.34 13.46 22.72
CA TYR A 84 -4.16 12.99 21.99
C TYR A 84 -3.67 14.04 21.00
N ASP A 85 -4.60 14.69 20.26
CA ASP A 85 -4.30 15.80 19.35
C ASP A 85 -5.34 16.92 19.48
N ASN A 86 -5.03 17.93 20.25
CA ASN A 86 -5.94 19.07 20.52
C ASN A 86 -6.31 19.89 19.26
N SER A 87 -5.71 19.64 18.11
CA SER A 87 -6.11 20.22 16.85
C SER A 87 -7.30 19.51 16.19
N GLU A 88 -7.59 18.28 16.63
CA GLU A 88 -8.76 17.51 16.20
C GLU A 88 -9.92 17.73 17.17
N VAL A 89 -11.01 18.26 16.64
CA VAL A 89 -12.22 18.58 17.40
C VAL A 89 -13.43 18.06 16.64
N LEU A 90 -14.21 17.18 17.25
CA LEU A 90 -15.52 16.79 16.73
C LEU A 90 -16.49 17.96 16.82
N GLU A 91 -17.26 18.17 15.75
CA GLU A 91 -18.37 19.13 15.78
C GLU A 91 -19.38 18.73 16.85
N THR A 92 -19.91 19.70 17.55
CA THR A 92 -20.94 19.55 18.57
C THR A 92 -22.23 20.21 18.11
N PHE A 93 -23.36 19.53 18.25
CA PHE A 93 -24.64 19.99 17.76
C PHE A 93 -25.58 20.35 18.92
N THR A 94 -26.42 21.36 18.71
CA THR A 94 -27.42 21.79 19.66
C THR A 94 -28.45 20.70 19.90
N ALA A 95 -28.54 20.23 21.15
CA ALA A 95 -29.46 19.20 21.56
C ALA A 95 -30.07 19.51 22.93
N TRP A 96 -31.25 18.97 23.21
CA TRP A 96 -31.94 19.16 24.47
C TRP A 96 -32.81 17.96 24.83
N VAL A 97 -33.13 17.85 26.13
CA VAL A 97 -34.06 16.86 26.64
C VAL A 97 -35.41 17.52 26.89
N ASP A 98 -36.49 16.95 26.39
CA ASP A 98 -37.86 17.27 26.81
C ASP A 98 -38.28 16.27 27.87
N GLU A 99 -38.35 16.75 29.14
CA GLU A 99 -38.67 15.90 30.29
C GLU A 99 -40.15 15.45 30.26
N GLU A 100 -41.06 16.23 29.65
CA GLU A 100 -42.49 15.88 29.57
C GLU A 100 -42.71 14.75 28.56
N GLU A 101 -41.97 14.78 27.46
CA GLU A 101 -42.03 13.76 26.37
C GLU A 101 -41.02 12.62 26.61
N ASN A 102 -40.14 12.75 27.60
CA ASN A 102 -39.03 11.81 27.83
C ASN A 102 -38.18 11.55 26.56
N ALA A 103 -37.90 12.61 25.84
CA ALA A 103 -37.29 12.54 24.50
C ALA A 103 -36.07 13.44 24.39
N VAL A 104 -35.12 13.04 23.54
CA VAL A 104 -33.94 13.82 23.16
C VAL A 104 -34.16 14.35 21.76
N PHE A 105 -33.95 15.64 21.58
CA PHE A 105 -34.06 16.36 20.31
C PHE A 105 -32.72 16.98 19.93
N VAL A 106 -32.49 17.06 18.63
CA VAL A 106 -31.36 17.75 17.98
C VAL A 106 -31.91 18.80 17.01
N ASP A 107 -31.18 19.91 16.85
CA ASP A 107 -31.47 20.88 15.80
C ASP A 107 -31.01 20.32 14.44
N ALA A 108 -31.93 19.66 13.72
CA ALA A 108 -31.67 19.08 12.42
C ALA A 108 -31.27 20.13 11.35
N SER A 109 -31.73 21.38 11.51
CA SER A 109 -31.34 22.46 10.58
C SER A 109 -29.87 22.87 10.77
N GLU A 110 -29.33 22.83 11.98
CA GLU A 110 -27.91 23.02 12.26
C GLU A 110 -27.07 21.88 11.63
N VAL A 111 -27.52 20.62 11.80
CA VAL A 111 -26.87 19.45 11.21
C VAL A 111 -26.86 19.52 9.70
N ALA A 112 -28.00 19.87 9.07
CA ALA A 112 -28.11 20.01 7.62
C ALA A 112 -27.18 21.11 7.08
N ALA A 113 -27.14 22.27 7.74
CA ALA A 113 -26.26 23.37 7.34
C ALA A 113 -24.78 23.00 7.44
N TRP A 114 -24.39 22.28 8.49
CA TRP A 114 -23.02 21.78 8.64
C TRP A 114 -22.66 20.75 7.55
N ALA A 115 -23.61 19.89 7.17
CA ALA A 115 -23.41 18.86 6.14
C ALA A 115 -23.16 19.45 4.74
N GLU A 116 -23.68 20.65 4.42
CA GLU A 116 -23.43 21.32 3.13
C GLU A 116 -21.91 21.59 2.93
N ASP A 117 -21.20 21.95 3.98
CA ASP A 117 -19.76 22.23 3.94
C ASP A 117 -18.89 21.00 4.27
N ASN A 118 -19.50 19.92 4.79
CA ASN A 118 -18.81 18.72 5.24
C ASN A 118 -19.42 17.47 4.58
N PRO A 119 -19.05 17.15 3.32
CA PRO A 119 -19.61 16.01 2.60
C PRO A 119 -19.40 14.71 3.36
N GLN A 120 -20.46 13.96 3.59
CA GLN A 120 -20.42 12.72 4.34
C GLN A 120 -19.80 11.59 3.49
N PRO A 121 -19.01 10.67 4.08
CA PRO A 121 -18.28 9.64 3.34
C PRO A 121 -19.16 8.61 2.63
N TYR A 122 -20.49 8.68 2.79
CA TYR A 122 -21.46 7.79 2.16
C TYR A 122 -22.74 8.57 1.79
N ASP A 123 -22.74 9.21 0.64
CA ASP A 123 -23.98 9.36 -0.11
C ASP A 123 -24.06 8.17 -1.07
N PRO A 124 -25.04 7.25 -0.91
CA PRO A 124 -25.32 6.28 -1.96
C PRO A 124 -25.74 7.05 -3.21
N PRO A 125 -25.36 6.61 -4.43
CA PRO A 125 -25.82 7.25 -5.66
C PRO A 125 -27.34 7.30 -5.65
N GLU A 126 -27.91 8.45 -6.00
CA GLU A 126 -29.35 8.65 -6.11
C GLU A 126 -29.97 7.63 -7.07
N THR A 127 -30.35 6.48 -6.54
CA THR A 127 -31.39 5.67 -7.18
C THR A 127 -32.71 6.30 -6.80
N GLY A 128 -33.26 7.09 -7.73
CA GLY A 128 -34.58 7.68 -7.55
C GLY A 128 -35.62 6.62 -7.25
N ASN A 129 -35.98 6.53 -6.00
CA ASN A 129 -37.33 6.26 -5.55
C ASN A 129 -37.46 6.59 -4.05
N SER A 130 -38.08 7.72 -3.78
CA SER A 130 -38.53 8.09 -2.44
C SER A 130 -39.59 7.10 -1.98
N ASN A 131 -39.27 6.27 -1.00
CA ASN A 131 -40.29 5.76 -0.08
C ASN A 131 -39.71 5.85 1.34
N ASN A 132 -40.13 6.90 2.01
CA ASN A 132 -40.14 6.98 3.47
C ASN A 132 -41.02 5.83 3.98
N GLY A 133 -40.39 4.72 4.36
CA GLY A 133 -40.99 3.63 5.05
C GLY A 133 -40.24 3.39 6.35
N SER A 134 -40.87 3.81 7.44
CA SER A 134 -40.50 3.38 8.79
C SER A 134 -40.16 1.88 8.78
N MET A 135 -39.06 1.48 9.45
CA MET A 135 -38.72 0.07 9.71
C MET A 135 -39.77 -0.62 10.58
N GLN A 136 -40.95 -0.81 10.02
CA GLN A 136 -42.03 -1.70 10.51
C GLN A 136 -42.54 -2.49 9.31
N GLY A 137 -41.82 -3.53 8.88
CA GLY A 137 -42.31 -4.36 7.79
C GLY A 137 -41.31 -5.28 7.10
N ALA A 138 -40.20 -5.62 7.72
CA ALA A 138 -39.29 -6.63 7.17
C ALA A 138 -39.36 -7.97 7.89
N THR A 139 -40.58 -8.40 8.32
CA THR A 139 -40.76 -9.70 8.96
C THR A 139 -41.59 -10.71 8.14
N ASP A 140 -41.99 -10.39 6.93
CA ASP A 140 -42.95 -11.24 6.21
C ASP A 140 -42.38 -12.05 5.02
N ASP A 141 -41.08 -12.05 4.75
CA ASP A 141 -40.51 -12.92 3.71
C ASP A 141 -39.26 -13.69 4.22
N ILE A 142 -39.41 -14.39 5.35
CA ILE A 142 -38.43 -15.39 5.78
C ILE A 142 -38.99 -16.77 5.55
N ASP A 143 -38.93 -17.27 4.32
CA ASP A 143 -39.02 -18.69 4.05
C ASP A 143 -37.61 -19.29 4.04
N GLY A 144 -37.30 -20.04 5.10
CA GLY A 144 -36.13 -20.91 5.18
C GLY A 144 -34.86 -20.39 5.88
N GLY A 145 -34.93 -19.94 7.11
CA GLY A 145 -33.91 -20.30 8.10
C GLY A 145 -32.55 -19.58 8.10
N SER A 146 -32.34 -18.43 7.44
CA SER A 146 -31.19 -17.59 7.73
C SER A 146 -31.64 -16.30 8.42
N VAL A 147 -31.30 -16.18 9.68
CA VAL A 147 -31.52 -14.95 10.44
C VAL A 147 -30.48 -13.94 10.02
N ALA A 148 -30.89 -12.73 9.67
CA ALA A 148 -29.95 -11.67 9.26
C ALA A 148 -28.96 -11.36 10.40
N PRO A 149 -27.69 -11.13 10.11
CA PRO A 149 -26.62 -10.89 11.10
C PRO A 149 -26.91 -9.74 12.08
N GLU A 150 -27.71 -8.80 11.68
CA GLU A 150 -28.08 -7.59 12.45
C GLU A 150 -28.83 -7.92 13.76
N PHE A 151 -29.41 -9.12 13.88
CA PHE A 151 -30.15 -9.54 15.08
C PHE A 151 -29.28 -10.08 16.23
N TYR A 152 -28.00 -10.38 15.98
CA TYR A 152 -27.15 -11.04 16.97
C TYR A 152 -26.02 -10.16 17.54
N GLY A 153 -26.01 -8.88 17.24
CA GLY A 153 -24.92 -7.98 17.60
C GLY A 153 -23.69 -8.17 16.69
N ALA A 154 -22.69 -7.29 16.83
CA ALA A 154 -21.46 -7.41 16.05
C ALA A 154 -20.75 -8.73 16.39
N PRO A 155 -20.33 -9.51 15.38
CA PRO A 155 -19.57 -10.73 15.62
C PRO A 155 -18.30 -10.44 16.41
N ASP A 156 -17.97 -11.26 17.39
CA ASP A 156 -16.69 -11.22 18.07
C ASP A 156 -15.59 -11.80 17.14
N TYR A 157 -15.01 -10.94 16.32
CA TYR A 157 -14.02 -11.33 15.30
C TYR A 157 -12.73 -11.89 15.91
N GLU A 158 -12.44 -11.61 17.17
CA GLU A 158 -11.30 -12.21 17.85
C GLU A 158 -11.55 -13.67 18.19
N LYS A 159 -12.83 -14.03 18.51
CA LYS A 159 -13.21 -15.40 18.85
C LYS A 159 -13.56 -16.25 17.65
N GLU A 160 -14.19 -15.64 16.63
CA GLU A 160 -14.60 -16.34 15.40
C GLU A 160 -14.17 -15.54 14.16
N PRO A 161 -12.89 -15.66 13.76
CA PRO A 161 -12.38 -14.98 12.57
C PRO A 161 -13.09 -15.45 11.31
N TYR A 162 -13.12 -14.57 10.30
CA TYR A 162 -13.74 -14.80 8.99
C TYR A 162 -15.26 -14.85 8.94
N THR A 163 -16.01 -14.68 10.05
CA THR A 163 -17.47 -14.71 10.06
C THR A 163 -18.07 -13.77 9.03
N HIS A 164 -17.68 -12.50 9.01
CA HIS A 164 -18.17 -11.52 8.04
C HIS A 164 -17.81 -11.91 6.59
N TYR A 165 -16.61 -12.39 6.35
CA TYR A 165 -16.19 -12.85 5.03
C TYR A 165 -17.05 -14.02 4.52
N ILE A 166 -17.27 -15.03 5.37
CA ILE A 166 -18.09 -16.20 5.05
C ILE A 166 -19.54 -15.78 4.76
N GLN A 167 -20.11 -14.92 5.62
CA GLN A 167 -21.47 -14.43 5.45
C GLN A 167 -21.63 -13.57 4.19
N SER A 168 -20.64 -12.71 3.89
CA SER A 168 -20.63 -11.92 2.65
C SER A 168 -20.61 -12.81 1.40
N LEU A 169 -19.82 -13.86 1.40
CA LEU A 169 -19.80 -14.82 0.29
C LEU A 169 -21.10 -15.60 0.19
N ALA A 170 -21.69 -16.02 1.32
CA ALA A 170 -22.96 -16.72 1.36
C ALA A 170 -24.12 -15.87 0.82
N GLN A 171 -24.11 -14.57 1.09
CA GLN A 171 -25.12 -13.63 0.58
C GLN A 171 -24.93 -13.29 -0.89
N LYS A 172 -23.70 -13.01 -1.32
CA LYS A 172 -23.41 -12.55 -2.69
C LYS A 172 -23.35 -13.68 -3.71
N GLY A 173 -22.97 -14.89 -3.30
CA GLY A 173 -22.69 -16.01 -4.18
C GLY A 173 -21.54 -15.72 -5.18
N PRO A 174 -21.29 -16.63 -6.12
CA PRO A 174 -20.23 -16.45 -7.13
C PRO A 174 -20.44 -15.23 -8.02
N GLU A 175 -21.67 -14.91 -8.37
CA GLU A 175 -22.00 -13.79 -9.25
C GLU A 175 -21.73 -12.41 -8.59
N GLY A 176 -21.81 -12.34 -7.24
CA GLY A 176 -21.63 -11.10 -6.50
C GLY A 176 -20.18 -10.76 -6.14
N ILE A 177 -19.22 -11.69 -6.34
CA ILE A 177 -17.82 -11.48 -5.97
C ILE A 177 -16.93 -11.01 -7.12
N GLY A 178 -17.45 -11.01 -8.38
CA GLY A 178 -16.69 -10.66 -9.57
C GLY A 178 -15.70 -11.73 -10.02
N GLU A 179 -15.05 -11.51 -11.16
CA GLU A 179 -14.19 -12.48 -11.84
C GLU A 179 -12.96 -12.92 -11.00
N HIS A 180 -12.41 -12.01 -10.20
CA HIS A 180 -11.23 -12.26 -9.36
C HIS A 180 -11.53 -12.35 -7.86
N GLY A 181 -12.80 -12.33 -7.47
CA GLY A 181 -13.19 -12.18 -6.08
C GLY A 181 -13.10 -10.74 -5.58
N GLY A 182 -13.26 -10.52 -4.28
CA GLY A 182 -13.05 -9.22 -3.66
C GLY A 182 -11.63 -8.72 -3.93
N VAL A 183 -11.49 -7.45 -4.30
CA VAL A 183 -10.18 -6.81 -4.56
C VAL A 183 -9.95 -5.65 -3.61
N SER A 184 -8.71 -5.41 -3.25
CA SER A 184 -8.31 -4.25 -2.47
C SER A 184 -6.90 -3.79 -2.81
N ALA A 185 -6.62 -2.52 -2.50
CA ALA A 185 -5.32 -1.91 -2.70
C ALA A 185 -4.30 -2.37 -1.65
N MET A 186 -3.02 -2.22 -2.00
CA MET A 186 -1.85 -2.51 -1.17
C MET A 186 -1.62 -4.02 -0.95
N GLY A 187 -0.67 -4.34 -0.08
CA GLY A 187 -0.33 -5.71 0.31
C GLY A 187 -0.74 -6.01 1.75
N VAL A 188 -0.19 -7.08 2.29
CA VAL A 188 -0.36 -7.47 3.69
C VAL A 188 0.18 -6.39 4.61
N PRO A 189 -0.49 -6.08 5.73
CA PRO A 189 0.05 -5.19 6.76
C PRO A 189 1.41 -5.67 7.28
N ARG A 190 2.33 -4.76 7.54
CA ARG A 190 3.67 -5.11 8.06
C ARG A 190 3.61 -5.89 9.38
N SER A 191 2.62 -5.61 10.22
CA SER A 191 2.39 -6.32 11.49
C SER A 191 2.08 -7.81 11.34
N GLU A 192 1.68 -8.26 10.15
CA GLU A 192 1.38 -9.66 9.83
C GLU A 192 2.57 -10.40 9.17
N LEU A 193 3.72 -9.76 9.08
CA LEU A 193 4.93 -10.27 8.46
C LEU A 193 6.05 -10.41 9.50
N PRO A 194 7.09 -11.25 9.25
CA PRO A 194 8.34 -11.16 9.99
C PRO A 194 8.86 -9.73 9.97
N SER A 195 9.10 -9.14 11.16
CA SER A 195 9.46 -7.73 11.26
C SER A 195 10.95 -7.50 10.98
N TRP A 196 11.26 -6.52 10.11
CA TRP A 196 12.62 -6.05 9.91
C TRP A 196 13.22 -5.47 11.21
N ASP A 197 12.39 -5.01 12.15
CA ASP A 197 12.82 -4.50 13.46
C ASP A 197 13.35 -5.61 14.38
N ASP A 198 13.05 -6.88 14.08
CA ASP A 198 13.56 -8.04 14.80
C ASP A 198 15.01 -8.42 14.43
N LEU A 199 15.56 -7.82 13.38
CA LEU A 199 16.96 -7.85 13.03
C LEU A 199 17.69 -6.64 13.63
N GLN A 200 18.83 -6.87 14.26
CA GLN A 200 19.68 -5.81 14.81
C GLN A 200 20.98 -5.74 14.02
N ILE A 201 21.48 -4.53 13.79
CA ILE A 201 22.76 -4.27 13.14
C ILE A 201 23.86 -4.29 14.20
N LEU A 202 24.91 -5.03 13.95
CA LEU A 202 26.09 -5.13 14.80
C LEU A 202 27.17 -4.15 14.29
N THR A 203 27.34 -3.05 15.00
CA THR A 203 28.37 -2.07 14.66
C THR A 203 29.75 -2.49 15.15
N ALA A 204 30.79 -1.96 14.53
CA ALA A 204 32.19 -2.18 14.89
C ALA A 204 32.55 -1.45 16.20
N GLN A 205 33.55 -1.97 16.94
CA GLN A 205 33.98 -1.37 18.22
C GLN A 205 35.47 -1.59 18.51
N LEU A 206 35.92 -2.81 18.77
CA LEU A 206 37.28 -3.14 19.17
C LEU A 206 37.97 -4.12 18.20
N ALA A 207 37.37 -5.29 17.98
CA ALA A 207 37.92 -6.32 17.10
C ALA A 207 37.80 -5.93 15.62
N ARG A 208 36.79 -5.19 15.30
CA ARG A 208 36.58 -4.46 14.07
C ARG A 208 36.43 -2.99 14.49
N THR A 209 37.08 -2.07 13.80
CA THR A 209 37.02 -0.65 14.12
C THR A 209 36.04 0.06 13.19
N PRO A 210 35.21 0.98 13.70
CA PRO A 210 34.42 1.86 12.84
C PRO A 210 35.34 2.77 12.03
N LEU A 211 34.83 3.31 10.95
CA LEU A 211 35.51 4.35 10.18
C LEU A 211 35.19 5.72 10.77
N ASP A 212 36.09 6.67 10.55
CA ASP A 212 35.88 8.07 10.92
C ASP A 212 34.76 8.71 10.06
N ASP A 213 34.10 9.72 10.59
CA ASP A 213 32.92 10.36 9.96
C ASP A 213 33.25 10.99 8.58
N GLU A 214 34.51 11.35 8.35
CA GLU A 214 34.96 11.97 7.10
C GLU A 214 35.32 10.97 5.99
N VAL A 215 35.31 9.66 6.29
CA VAL A 215 35.61 8.63 5.27
C VAL A 215 34.44 8.57 4.29
N PRO A 216 34.69 8.78 2.98
CA PRO A 216 33.64 8.63 1.98
C PRO A 216 33.17 7.18 1.90
N VAL A 217 31.86 7.00 1.72
CA VAL A 217 31.25 5.69 1.51
C VAL A 217 30.83 5.60 0.05
N ASP A 218 31.26 4.53 -0.61
CA ASP A 218 30.80 4.22 -1.96
C ASP A 218 29.35 3.75 -1.94
N THR A 219 28.48 4.41 -2.70
CA THR A 219 27.04 4.15 -2.76
C THR A 219 26.59 3.56 -4.10
N GLU A 220 27.50 3.43 -5.05
CA GLU A 220 27.18 3.07 -6.42
C GLU A 220 26.65 1.63 -6.54
N LEU A 221 25.67 1.44 -7.42
CA LEU A 221 25.17 0.13 -7.81
C LEU A 221 25.28 -0.05 -9.33
N VAL A 222 25.90 -1.15 -9.75
CA VAL A 222 25.98 -1.54 -11.15
C VAL A 222 24.98 -2.67 -11.41
N ILE A 223 23.98 -2.42 -12.23
CA ILE A 223 23.00 -3.42 -12.67
C ILE A 223 23.56 -4.16 -13.89
N GLY A 224 23.65 -5.49 -13.80
CA GLY A 224 24.16 -6.34 -14.86
C GLY A 224 25.64 -6.04 -15.20
N PRO A 225 26.58 -6.22 -14.28
CA PRO A 225 27.99 -5.84 -14.48
C PRO A 225 28.67 -6.54 -15.68
N ASN A 226 28.12 -7.65 -16.14
CA ASN A 226 28.62 -8.40 -17.29
C ASN A 226 27.89 -8.06 -18.61
N ALA A 227 26.87 -7.20 -18.57
CA ALA A 227 26.23 -6.71 -19.80
C ALA A 227 27.23 -5.84 -20.60
N GLU A 228 27.03 -5.71 -21.91
CA GLU A 228 27.89 -4.87 -22.76
C GLU A 228 27.83 -3.40 -22.34
N ASN A 229 26.61 -2.92 -21.97
CA ASN A 229 26.36 -1.60 -21.42
C ASN A 229 25.63 -1.71 -20.07
N PRO A 230 26.36 -1.96 -18.95
CA PRO A 230 25.74 -2.06 -17.64
C PRO A 230 25.07 -0.73 -17.23
N LEU A 231 23.98 -0.80 -16.49
CA LEU A 231 23.33 0.39 -15.93
C LEU A 231 23.96 0.74 -14.58
N GLN A 232 24.39 1.98 -14.43
CA GLN A 232 24.98 2.51 -13.21
C GLN A 232 23.99 3.43 -12.49
N LEU A 233 23.74 3.18 -11.20
CA LEU A 233 22.97 4.02 -10.31
C LEU A 233 23.91 4.64 -9.28
N ASP A 234 23.71 5.91 -8.93
CA ASP A 234 24.54 6.60 -7.93
C ASP A 234 24.27 6.10 -6.50
N ILE A 235 23.11 5.49 -6.29
CA ILE A 235 22.71 4.87 -5.02
C ILE A 235 22.06 3.50 -5.26
N PRO A 236 22.13 2.55 -4.30
CA PRO A 236 21.65 1.18 -4.51
C PRO A 236 20.12 1.04 -4.37
N ILE A 237 19.40 2.04 -4.83
CA ILE A 237 17.92 2.14 -4.72
C ILE A 237 17.37 2.61 -6.05
N PHE A 238 16.24 2.03 -6.49
CA PHE A 238 15.46 2.58 -7.60
C PHE A 238 13.95 2.47 -7.34
N VAL A 239 13.15 3.22 -8.09
CA VAL A 239 11.70 3.16 -7.97
C VAL A 239 11.14 2.00 -8.79
N SER A 240 10.49 1.08 -8.08
CA SER A 240 9.91 -0.16 -8.62
C SER A 240 8.73 0.11 -9.57
N ASP A 241 8.32 -0.94 -10.24
CA ASP A 241 7.28 -0.93 -11.27
C ASP A 241 5.93 -0.44 -10.74
N MET A 242 5.49 0.68 -11.24
CA MET A 242 4.17 1.27 -10.98
C MET A 242 3.59 1.77 -12.30
N SER A 243 2.61 1.05 -12.83
CA SER A 243 2.09 1.30 -14.18
C SER A 243 1.41 2.66 -14.34
N PHE A 244 1.54 3.26 -15.53
CA PHE A 244 0.72 4.40 -15.93
C PHE A 244 -0.74 3.96 -16.07
N GLY A 245 -1.61 4.62 -15.34
CA GLY A 245 -3.02 4.25 -15.14
C GLY A 245 -3.32 3.72 -13.75
N ALA A 246 -2.39 2.99 -13.10
CA ALA A 246 -2.43 2.78 -11.64
C ALA A 246 -2.01 4.06 -10.91
N LEU A 247 -0.99 4.76 -11.41
CA LEU A 247 -0.65 6.11 -11.01
C LEU A 247 -1.09 7.13 -12.08
N SER A 248 -1.29 8.37 -11.65
CA SER A 248 -1.52 9.52 -12.52
C SER A 248 -0.25 9.91 -13.29
N GLU A 249 -0.42 10.65 -14.36
CA GLU A 249 0.67 11.21 -15.16
C GLU A 249 1.57 12.10 -14.32
N GLU A 250 0.98 13.01 -13.53
CA GLU A 250 1.70 13.93 -12.66
C GLU A 250 2.54 13.18 -11.61
N ALA A 251 2.00 12.12 -11.02
CA ALA A 251 2.73 11.29 -10.06
C ALA A 251 3.91 10.56 -10.72
N LYS A 252 3.71 10.01 -11.93
CA LYS A 252 4.78 9.34 -12.69
C LYS A 252 5.91 10.30 -13.03
N ILE A 253 5.58 11.50 -13.52
CA ILE A 253 6.57 12.53 -13.86
C ILE A 253 7.31 13.03 -12.60
N ALA A 254 6.60 13.27 -11.50
CA ALA A 254 7.20 13.70 -10.24
C ALA A 254 8.19 12.67 -9.69
N ILE A 255 7.80 11.39 -9.68
CA ILE A 255 8.68 10.28 -9.27
C ILE A 255 9.91 10.22 -10.16
N SER A 256 9.74 10.33 -11.48
CA SER A 256 10.84 10.22 -12.44
C SER A 256 11.87 11.35 -12.26
N LYS A 257 11.40 12.60 -12.12
CA LYS A 257 12.24 13.76 -11.85
C LYS A 257 13.01 13.63 -10.53
N GLY A 258 12.30 13.32 -9.44
CA GLY A 258 12.93 13.18 -8.12
C GLY A 258 13.91 12.00 -8.07
N ALA A 259 13.62 10.90 -8.77
CA ALA A 259 14.55 9.79 -8.91
C ALA A 259 15.82 10.19 -9.68
N GLU A 260 15.69 10.97 -10.78
CA GLU A 260 16.87 11.50 -11.51
C GLU A 260 17.73 12.38 -10.61
N GLN A 261 17.11 13.31 -9.87
CA GLN A 261 17.80 14.22 -8.94
C GLN A 261 18.57 13.45 -7.87
N ALA A 262 17.97 12.38 -7.31
CA ALA A 262 18.59 11.51 -6.31
C ALA A 262 19.58 10.47 -6.89
N GLY A 263 19.85 10.46 -8.19
CA GLY A 263 20.75 9.48 -8.82
C GLY A 263 20.17 8.06 -8.93
N MET A 264 18.84 7.94 -8.88
CA MET A 264 18.10 6.68 -8.93
C MET A 264 17.54 6.37 -10.31
N GLY A 265 17.24 5.09 -10.54
CA GLY A 265 16.43 4.67 -11.68
C GLY A 265 14.93 4.67 -11.38
N VAL A 266 14.13 4.61 -12.44
CA VAL A 266 12.68 4.43 -12.39
C VAL A 266 12.23 3.41 -13.41
N CYS A 267 11.16 2.65 -13.11
CA CYS A 267 10.61 1.63 -14.00
C CYS A 267 9.26 2.05 -14.59
N SER A 268 9.05 1.71 -15.89
CA SER A 268 7.79 1.97 -16.60
C SER A 268 6.57 1.34 -15.93
N GLY A 269 6.71 0.11 -15.40
CA GLY A 269 5.60 -0.75 -15.04
C GLY A 269 4.85 -1.30 -16.27
N GLU A 270 3.85 -2.17 -16.05
CA GLU A 270 3.16 -2.96 -17.09
C GLU A 270 2.24 -2.14 -18.03
N GLY A 271 2.13 -0.84 -17.83
CA GLY A 271 1.19 0.03 -18.56
C GLY A 271 1.74 0.68 -19.82
N GLY A 272 2.86 0.24 -20.34
CA GLY A 272 3.61 0.91 -21.41
C GLY A 272 4.52 2.03 -20.86
N MET A 273 5.29 2.64 -21.74
CA MET A 273 6.22 3.70 -21.41
C MET A 273 5.57 5.08 -21.61
N LEU A 274 5.38 5.81 -20.55
CA LEU A 274 4.96 7.21 -20.63
C LEU A 274 6.17 8.04 -21.09
N PRO A 275 6.12 8.73 -22.26
CA PRO A 275 7.28 9.44 -22.79
C PRO A 275 7.84 10.49 -21.84
N GLU A 276 6.98 11.27 -21.20
CA GLU A 276 7.35 12.35 -20.29
C GLU A 276 8.05 11.83 -19.03
N GLU A 277 7.67 10.64 -18.55
CA GLU A 277 8.35 9.95 -17.46
C GLU A 277 9.75 9.47 -17.90
N GLN A 278 9.83 8.84 -19.06
CA GLN A 278 11.10 8.33 -19.57
C GLN A 278 12.10 9.46 -19.88
N GLU A 279 11.64 10.58 -20.45
CA GLU A 279 12.48 11.75 -20.74
C GLU A 279 13.02 12.43 -19.48
N ALA A 280 12.34 12.26 -18.35
CA ALA A 280 12.70 12.85 -17.07
C ALA A 280 13.74 12.01 -16.28
N ASN A 281 14.13 10.82 -16.73
CA ASN A 281 15.10 9.97 -16.03
C ASN A 281 16.06 9.28 -17.01
N SER A 282 17.35 9.44 -16.77
CA SER A 282 18.44 8.90 -17.60
C SER A 282 18.84 7.46 -17.22
N ARG A 283 18.19 6.87 -16.22
CA ARG A 283 18.44 5.53 -15.66
C ARG A 283 17.15 4.70 -15.70
N TYR A 284 16.52 4.61 -16.88
CA TYR A 284 15.17 4.10 -17.05
C TYR A 284 15.14 2.59 -17.30
N PHE A 285 14.28 1.88 -16.53
CA PHE A 285 14.00 0.45 -16.70
C PHE A 285 12.70 0.27 -17.47
N TYR A 286 12.72 -0.55 -18.52
CA TYR A 286 11.54 -0.89 -19.30
C TYR A 286 11.03 -2.29 -18.95
N GLU A 287 9.80 -2.35 -18.45
CA GLU A 287 9.14 -3.61 -18.08
C GLU A 287 8.39 -4.21 -19.28
N TYR A 288 8.65 -5.48 -19.57
CA TYR A 288 7.86 -6.29 -20.47
C TYR A 288 7.00 -7.28 -19.69
N ALA A 289 5.71 -6.98 -19.56
CA ALA A 289 4.74 -7.79 -18.83
C ALA A 289 3.86 -8.61 -19.79
N THR A 290 3.09 -9.54 -19.23
CA THR A 290 2.23 -10.47 -19.98
C THR A 290 1.14 -9.78 -20.79
N GLY A 291 0.72 -8.56 -20.41
CA GLY A 291 -0.29 -7.77 -21.14
C GLY A 291 0.24 -7.06 -22.38
N LYS A 292 1.56 -6.89 -22.51
CA LYS A 292 2.24 -6.26 -23.65
C LYS A 292 1.66 -4.90 -24.05
N PHE A 293 1.08 -4.15 -23.11
CA PHE A 293 0.46 -2.85 -23.37
C PHE A 293 1.50 -1.83 -23.84
N GLY A 294 1.25 -1.21 -25.02
CA GLY A 294 2.15 -0.21 -25.59
C GLY A 294 3.56 -0.72 -25.86
N TRP A 295 3.72 -2.01 -26.07
CA TRP A 295 5.02 -2.62 -26.35
C TRP A 295 5.47 -2.33 -27.77
N ASP A 296 6.61 -1.66 -27.89
CA ASP A 296 7.33 -1.48 -29.15
C ASP A 296 8.82 -1.72 -28.91
N ILE A 297 9.41 -2.63 -29.67
CA ILE A 297 10.85 -2.93 -29.62
C ILE A 297 11.72 -1.68 -29.88
N GLY A 298 11.25 -0.75 -30.71
CA GLY A 298 11.95 0.51 -31.00
C GLY A 298 12.11 1.42 -29.78
N LEU A 299 11.25 1.29 -28.77
CA LEU A 299 11.36 2.05 -27.52
C LEU A 299 12.57 1.61 -26.68
N VAL A 300 13.10 0.41 -26.93
CA VAL A 300 14.28 -0.12 -26.22
C VAL A 300 15.53 0.72 -26.48
N GLU A 301 15.63 1.42 -27.61
CA GLU A 301 16.72 2.34 -27.89
C GLU A 301 16.84 3.51 -26.88
N ARG A 302 15.76 3.77 -26.13
CA ARG A 302 15.65 4.91 -25.22
C ARG A 302 15.88 4.55 -23.74
N VAL A 303 16.06 3.27 -23.44
CA VAL A 303 16.10 2.79 -22.04
C VAL A 303 17.45 2.18 -21.70
N GLN A 304 17.77 2.07 -20.42
CA GLN A 304 19.08 1.66 -19.94
C GLN A 304 19.07 0.27 -19.30
N ALA A 305 17.90 -0.28 -19.01
CA ALA A 305 17.71 -1.66 -18.57
C ALA A 305 16.34 -2.18 -19.02
N PHE A 306 16.22 -3.47 -19.15
CA PHE A 306 14.98 -4.13 -19.55
C PHE A 306 14.74 -5.35 -18.69
N HIS A 307 13.48 -5.63 -18.31
CA HIS A 307 13.18 -6.89 -17.65
C HIS A 307 11.81 -7.48 -18.03
N PHE A 308 11.78 -8.79 -18.03
CA PHE A 308 10.55 -9.57 -18.10
C PHE A 308 9.89 -9.62 -16.73
N LYS A 309 8.60 -9.31 -16.66
CA LYS A 309 7.82 -9.45 -15.43
C LYS A 309 6.92 -10.67 -15.49
N ALA A 310 7.28 -11.69 -14.74
CA ALA A 310 6.49 -12.90 -14.59
C ALA A 310 5.47 -12.80 -13.45
N GLY A 311 5.73 -11.96 -12.44
CA GLY A 311 4.85 -11.78 -11.30
C GLY A 311 5.26 -10.67 -10.35
N GLN A 312 4.45 -10.48 -9.31
CA GLN A 312 4.71 -9.59 -8.19
C GLN A 312 4.07 -10.12 -6.90
N GLY A 313 4.58 -9.72 -5.73
CA GLY A 313 4.29 -10.33 -4.44
C GLY A 313 2.81 -10.50 -4.07
N ALA A 314 1.92 -9.67 -4.56
CA ALA A 314 0.51 -9.66 -4.16
C ALA A 314 -0.45 -10.31 -5.17
N LYS A 315 -0.01 -10.67 -6.38
CA LYS A 315 -0.93 -11.16 -7.43
C LYS A 315 -0.33 -12.13 -8.45
N THR A 316 0.68 -12.89 -8.09
CA THR A 316 1.28 -13.90 -8.98
C THR A 316 0.31 -15.05 -9.26
N GLY A 317 0.25 -15.48 -10.52
CA GLY A 317 -0.67 -16.55 -10.96
C GLY A 317 -2.02 -16.05 -11.42
N THR A 318 -2.27 -14.74 -11.34
CA THR A 318 -3.39 -14.04 -11.97
C THR A 318 -2.86 -12.84 -12.75
N GLY A 319 -3.57 -12.39 -13.76
CA GLY A 319 -3.17 -11.21 -14.53
C GLY A 319 -3.46 -9.90 -13.81
N GLY A 320 -2.97 -8.81 -14.39
CA GLY A 320 -3.36 -7.46 -14.00
C GLY A 320 -4.73 -7.08 -14.56
N HIS A 321 -5.42 -6.17 -13.87
CA HIS A 321 -6.67 -5.60 -14.33
C HIS A 321 -6.71 -4.12 -14.03
N LEU A 322 -6.88 -3.28 -15.05
CA LEU A 322 -7.20 -1.88 -14.94
C LEU A 322 -8.60 -1.65 -15.54
N PRO A 323 -9.60 -1.22 -14.76
CA PRO A 323 -10.96 -1.00 -15.26
C PRO A 323 -11.01 0.00 -16.40
N GLY A 324 -11.89 -0.24 -17.38
CA GLY A 324 -12.05 0.59 -18.58
C GLY A 324 -12.39 2.03 -18.29
N GLU A 325 -13.05 2.32 -17.17
CA GLU A 325 -13.30 3.68 -16.71
C GLU A 325 -12.01 4.50 -16.49
N LYS A 326 -10.90 3.83 -16.14
CA LYS A 326 -9.57 4.44 -16.00
C LYS A 326 -8.79 4.45 -17.32
N VAL A 327 -9.15 3.60 -18.29
CA VAL A 327 -8.50 3.51 -19.61
C VAL A 327 -9.10 4.55 -20.52
N GLN A 328 -8.74 5.81 -20.33
CA GLN A 328 -9.23 6.97 -21.09
C GLN A 328 -8.06 7.86 -21.53
N GLY A 329 -8.30 8.68 -22.58
CA GLY A 329 -7.35 9.70 -23.01
C GLY A 329 -5.92 9.18 -23.17
N ARG A 330 -4.97 9.79 -22.48
CA ARG A 330 -3.55 9.47 -22.56
C ARG A 330 -3.21 8.01 -22.15
N ILE A 331 -3.97 7.42 -21.22
CA ILE A 331 -3.74 6.02 -20.82
C ILE A 331 -4.11 5.06 -21.93
N ALA A 332 -5.26 5.27 -22.58
CA ALA A 332 -5.67 4.46 -23.72
C ALA A 332 -4.64 4.57 -24.87
N GLU A 333 -4.13 5.77 -25.13
CA GLU A 333 -3.09 6.03 -26.14
C GLU A 333 -1.79 5.28 -25.83
N VAL A 334 -1.22 5.45 -24.62
CA VAL A 334 0.06 4.83 -24.19
C VAL A 334 -0.05 3.31 -24.12
N ARG A 335 -1.20 2.77 -23.74
CA ARG A 335 -1.46 1.33 -23.69
C ARG A 335 -1.86 0.70 -25.04
N GLU A 336 -2.10 1.54 -26.05
CA GLU A 336 -2.63 1.13 -27.36
C GLU A 336 -3.96 0.37 -27.26
N LEU A 337 -4.88 0.88 -26.42
CA LEU A 337 -6.21 0.33 -26.19
C LEU A 337 -7.29 1.30 -26.63
N GLU A 338 -8.45 0.76 -27.05
CA GLU A 338 -9.64 1.57 -27.27
C GLU A 338 -10.12 2.17 -25.92
N PRO A 339 -10.44 3.48 -25.88
CA PRO A 339 -10.96 4.12 -24.67
C PRO A 339 -12.18 3.38 -24.09
N GLY A 340 -12.20 3.17 -22.78
CA GLY A 340 -13.28 2.48 -22.09
C GLY A 340 -13.16 0.95 -22.07
N THR A 341 -12.11 0.39 -22.67
CA THR A 341 -11.84 -1.05 -22.64
C THR A 341 -11.02 -1.41 -21.41
N ASP A 342 -11.40 -2.48 -20.70
CA ASP A 342 -10.61 -3.02 -19.60
C ASP A 342 -9.24 -3.46 -20.08
N ALA A 343 -8.18 -3.05 -19.39
CA ALA A 343 -6.83 -3.54 -19.66
C ALA A 343 -6.57 -4.78 -18.78
N VAL A 344 -6.70 -5.96 -19.37
CA VAL A 344 -6.51 -7.25 -18.69
C VAL A 344 -5.21 -7.90 -19.18
N SER A 345 -4.30 -8.19 -18.25
CA SER A 345 -3.08 -8.94 -18.54
C SER A 345 -3.34 -10.45 -18.34
N PRO A 346 -2.88 -11.32 -19.25
CA PRO A 346 -2.89 -12.76 -19.02
C PRO A 346 -2.06 -13.16 -17.79
N ALA A 347 -2.40 -14.30 -17.17
CA ALA A 347 -1.64 -14.81 -16.01
C ALA A 347 -0.21 -15.27 -16.36
N ARG A 348 0.10 -15.42 -17.63
CA ARG A 348 1.42 -15.83 -18.17
C ARG A 348 1.63 -15.26 -19.57
N PHE A 349 2.88 -15.23 -20.02
CA PHE A 349 3.17 -14.98 -21.44
C PHE A 349 2.55 -16.06 -22.32
N ASP A 350 1.99 -15.68 -23.44
CA ASP A 350 1.35 -16.57 -24.41
C ASP A 350 2.36 -17.16 -25.39
N ASP A 351 3.42 -16.44 -25.68
CA ASP A 351 4.47 -16.72 -26.67
C ASP A 351 5.84 -17.06 -26.06
N LEU A 352 6.12 -16.73 -24.79
CA LEU A 352 7.37 -17.05 -24.10
C LEU A 352 7.10 -18.11 -23.03
N ARG A 353 7.60 -19.34 -23.22
CA ARG A 353 7.28 -20.48 -22.36
C ARG A 353 8.50 -21.25 -21.85
N THR A 354 9.57 -21.25 -22.62
CA THR A 354 10.82 -21.93 -22.27
C THR A 354 11.94 -20.92 -22.10
N PRO A 355 13.02 -21.22 -21.39
CA PRO A 355 14.18 -20.33 -21.30
C PRO A 355 14.68 -19.87 -22.67
N GLU A 356 14.64 -20.75 -23.69
CA GLU A 356 15.10 -20.44 -25.04
C GLU A 356 14.23 -19.35 -25.71
N ASP A 357 12.90 -19.35 -25.47
CA ASP A 357 12.02 -18.30 -26.00
C ASP A 357 12.40 -16.93 -25.42
N PHE A 358 12.74 -16.89 -24.11
CA PHE A 358 13.19 -15.67 -23.46
C PHE A 358 14.59 -15.24 -23.92
N VAL A 359 15.51 -16.17 -24.17
CA VAL A 359 16.83 -15.88 -24.75
C VAL A 359 16.69 -15.21 -26.11
N GLU A 360 15.84 -15.76 -27.00
CA GLU A 360 15.62 -15.17 -28.34
C GLU A 360 15.10 -13.75 -28.25
N MET A 361 14.16 -13.49 -27.34
CA MET A 361 13.61 -12.15 -27.12
C MET A 361 14.65 -11.21 -26.47
N ALA A 362 15.40 -11.70 -25.48
CA ALA A 362 16.45 -10.94 -24.81
C ALA A 362 17.56 -10.53 -25.78
N ASP A 363 17.97 -11.41 -26.68
CA ASP A 363 18.98 -11.11 -27.71
C ASP A 363 18.50 -10.00 -28.66
N ARG A 364 17.23 -10.04 -29.07
CA ARG A 364 16.64 -8.96 -29.87
C ARG A 364 16.62 -7.62 -29.10
N VAL A 365 16.33 -7.66 -27.80
CA VAL A 365 16.35 -6.46 -26.94
C VAL A 365 17.79 -5.92 -26.80
N ARG A 366 18.78 -6.80 -26.61
CA ARG A 366 20.20 -6.40 -26.56
C ARG A 366 20.66 -5.78 -27.86
N ASP A 367 20.28 -6.39 -29.01
CA ASP A 367 20.63 -5.87 -30.33
C ASP A 367 20.11 -4.45 -30.54
N VAL A 368 18.86 -4.17 -30.19
CA VAL A 368 18.22 -2.85 -30.34
C VAL A 368 18.72 -1.86 -29.28
N GLY A 369 18.82 -2.30 -28.03
CA GLY A 369 19.21 -1.47 -26.88
C GLY A 369 20.73 -1.28 -26.73
N GLY A 370 21.54 -1.84 -27.68
CA GLY A 370 22.99 -1.69 -27.64
C GLY A 370 23.65 -2.41 -26.45
N GLY A 371 23.16 -3.59 -26.07
CA GLY A 371 23.75 -4.42 -25.03
C GLY A 371 23.36 -4.06 -23.59
N ILE A 372 22.19 -3.45 -23.40
CA ILE A 372 21.64 -3.15 -22.05
C ILE A 372 21.41 -4.43 -21.24
N PRO A 373 21.43 -4.37 -19.89
CA PRO A 373 21.17 -5.53 -19.05
C PRO A 373 19.74 -6.00 -19.15
N ILE A 374 19.57 -7.33 -19.13
CA ILE A 374 18.29 -8.03 -19.16
C ILE A 374 18.00 -8.62 -17.80
N GLY A 375 16.84 -8.29 -17.22
CA GLY A 375 16.41 -8.78 -15.93
C GLY A 375 15.16 -9.64 -15.98
N PHE A 376 14.88 -10.24 -14.84
CA PHE A 376 13.62 -10.93 -14.56
C PHE A 376 13.04 -10.43 -13.23
N LYS A 377 11.78 -10.00 -13.26
CA LYS A 377 11.01 -9.71 -12.05
C LYS A 377 10.00 -10.80 -11.82
N PHE A 378 10.08 -11.39 -10.64
CA PHE A 378 9.15 -12.43 -10.19
C PHE A 378 8.89 -12.33 -8.69
N SER A 379 7.77 -12.89 -8.27
CA SER A 379 7.45 -12.95 -6.85
C SER A 379 8.11 -14.16 -6.17
N ALA A 380 8.30 -14.06 -4.86
CA ALA A 380 8.88 -15.11 -4.06
C ALA A 380 7.90 -16.29 -3.88
N GLN A 381 7.76 -17.14 -4.89
CA GLN A 381 6.98 -18.37 -4.87
C GLN A 381 7.93 -19.59 -4.75
N HIS A 382 8.37 -20.12 -5.85
CA HIS A 382 9.36 -21.20 -5.95
C HIS A 382 10.75 -20.60 -6.22
N VAL A 383 11.29 -19.91 -5.20
CA VAL A 383 12.41 -18.96 -5.33
C VAL A 383 13.59 -19.55 -6.10
N GLU A 384 14.03 -20.77 -5.74
CA GLU A 384 15.20 -21.41 -6.34
C GLU A 384 14.94 -21.85 -7.77
N ASP A 385 13.77 -22.42 -8.06
CA ASP A 385 13.40 -22.88 -9.41
C ASP A 385 13.22 -21.71 -10.38
N ASP A 386 12.60 -20.61 -9.91
CA ASP A 386 12.39 -19.40 -10.71
C ASP A 386 13.74 -18.69 -11.00
N ILE A 387 14.68 -18.71 -10.05
CA ILE A 387 16.05 -18.23 -10.27
C ILE A 387 16.76 -19.10 -11.32
N ASP A 388 16.69 -20.42 -11.22
CA ASP A 388 17.33 -21.31 -12.18
C ASP A 388 16.78 -21.06 -13.60
N PHE A 389 15.46 -20.91 -13.73
CA PHE A 389 14.84 -20.54 -15.01
C PHE A 389 15.38 -19.21 -15.57
N ALA A 390 15.44 -18.16 -14.72
CA ALA A 390 15.93 -16.86 -15.16
C ALA A 390 17.43 -16.90 -15.55
N LEU A 391 18.24 -17.68 -14.84
CA LEU A 391 19.64 -17.89 -15.18
C LEU A 391 19.81 -18.62 -16.52
N GLU A 392 19.01 -19.66 -16.79
CA GLU A 392 18.98 -20.35 -18.07
C GLU A 392 18.50 -19.43 -19.21
N ALA A 393 17.61 -18.50 -18.92
CA ALA A 393 17.14 -17.47 -19.85
C ALA A 393 18.13 -16.30 -20.02
N GLY A 394 19.30 -16.33 -19.38
CA GLY A 394 20.38 -15.36 -19.56
C GLY A 394 20.19 -14.05 -18.82
N ALA A 395 19.63 -14.11 -17.61
CA ALA A 395 19.45 -12.94 -16.74
C ALA A 395 20.78 -12.30 -16.32
N ASP A 396 20.89 -10.98 -16.45
CA ASP A 396 21.97 -10.15 -15.92
C ASP A 396 21.60 -9.62 -14.52
N TYR A 397 20.30 -9.50 -14.22
CA TYR A 397 19.79 -9.12 -12.89
C TYR A 397 18.42 -9.72 -12.58
N LEU A 398 18.11 -9.81 -11.29
CA LEU A 398 16.86 -10.35 -10.77
C LEU A 398 16.20 -9.34 -9.84
N ILE A 399 14.89 -9.17 -9.96
CA ILE A 399 14.06 -8.38 -9.03
C ILE A 399 13.13 -9.35 -8.31
N LEU A 400 13.45 -9.67 -7.04
CA LEU A 400 12.70 -10.59 -6.20
C LEU A 400 11.68 -9.84 -5.36
N ASP A 401 10.39 -10.06 -5.62
CA ASP A 401 9.27 -9.41 -4.92
C ASP A 401 8.64 -10.36 -3.89
N GLY A 402 8.92 -10.14 -2.61
CA GLY A 402 8.41 -10.96 -1.52
C GLY A 402 7.01 -10.58 -1.05
N ARG A 403 6.45 -11.41 -0.16
CA ARG A 403 5.21 -11.10 0.59
C ARG A 403 5.45 -9.88 1.47
N GLY A 404 4.87 -8.82 1.18
CA GLY A 404 5.08 -7.46 1.68
C GLY A 404 4.97 -6.49 0.52
N GLY A 405 5.15 -6.98 -0.72
CA GLY A 405 4.83 -6.27 -1.94
C GLY A 405 3.33 -5.96 -2.02
N GLY A 406 3.02 -4.82 -2.64
CA GLY A 406 1.66 -4.34 -2.81
C GLY A 406 1.28 -4.14 -4.27
N THR A 407 0.03 -3.74 -4.47
CA THR A 407 -0.53 -3.41 -5.78
C THR A 407 -1.63 -2.37 -5.64
N GLY A 408 -1.97 -1.65 -6.70
CA GLY A 408 -3.14 -0.76 -6.73
C GLY A 408 -4.46 -1.50 -6.53
N ALA A 409 -4.56 -2.74 -7.02
CA ALA A 409 -5.68 -3.64 -6.78
C ALA A 409 -5.24 -5.09 -6.97
N ALA A 410 -5.62 -5.97 -6.04
CA ALA A 410 -5.41 -7.41 -6.12
C ALA A 410 -6.58 -8.16 -5.52
N PRO A 411 -6.88 -9.39 -5.99
CA PRO A 411 -7.81 -10.26 -5.30
C PRO A 411 -7.34 -10.52 -3.86
N ASP A 412 -8.22 -10.35 -2.88
CA ASP A 412 -7.87 -10.51 -1.46
C ASP A 412 -7.33 -11.91 -1.15
N VAL A 413 -7.89 -12.94 -1.80
CA VAL A 413 -7.42 -14.32 -1.63
C VAL A 413 -5.95 -14.48 -2.05
N PHE A 414 -5.49 -13.77 -3.09
CA PHE A 414 -4.08 -13.76 -3.49
C PHE A 414 -3.25 -12.91 -2.53
N LYS A 415 -3.62 -11.64 -2.38
CA LYS A 415 -2.90 -10.69 -1.53
C LYS A 415 -2.61 -11.25 -0.13
N ASN A 416 -3.56 -11.98 0.45
CA ASN A 416 -3.47 -12.46 1.82
C ASN A 416 -2.83 -13.84 1.98
N ASN A 417 -2.64 -14.64 0.89
CA ASN A 417 -2.29 -16.06 1.04
C ASN A 417 -1.10 -16.54 0.20
N ILE A 418 -0.49 -15.70 -0.64
CA ILE A 418 0.62 -16.11 -1.51
C ILE A 418 1.93 -15.43 -1.14
N SER A 419 3.01 -15.92 -1.71
CA SER A 419 4.40 -15.43 -1.61
C SER A 419 5.07 -15.70 -0.26
N VAL A 420 6.35 -15.99 -0.33
CA VAL A 420 7.25 -16.07 0.83
C VAL A 420 7.58 -14.67 1.31
N PRO A 421 7.62 -14.41 2.64
CA PRO A 421 8.06 -13.11 3.16
C PRO A 421 9.42 -12.68 2.60
N THR A 422 9.55 -11.40 2.24
CA THR A 422 10.72 -10.84 1.55
C THR A 422 12.05 -11.19 2.23
N MET A 423 12.10 -11.11 3.54
CA MET A 423 13.29 -11.41 4.34
C MET A 423 13.78 -12.86 4.14
N ALA A 424 12.88 -13.83 4.24
CA ALA A 424 13.19 -15.24 4.04
C ALA A 424 13.50 -15.58 2.58
N ALA A 425 12.74 -14.99 1.66
CA ALA A 425 12.95 -15.17 0.22
C ALA A 425 14.31 -14.66 -0.22
N LEU A 426 14.72 -13.49 0.25
CA LEU A 426 16.02 -12.89 -0.06
C LEU A 426 17.19 -13.73 0.45
N ALA A 427 17.12 -14.19 1.70
CA ALA A 427 18.16 -15.06 2.26
C ALA A 427 18.31 -16.38 1.48
N ARG A 428 17.18 -16.95 0.99
CA ARG A 428 17.18 -18.15 0.14
C ARG A 428 17.77 -17.86 -1.23
N ALA A 429 17.34 -16.75 -1.86
CA ALA A 429 17.82 -16.35 -3.18
C ALA A 429 19.33 -16.14 -3.21
N ARG A 430 19.88 -15.36 -2.26
CA ARG A 430 21.34 -15.14 -2.18
C ARG A 430 22.10 -16.44 -1.98
N ARG A 431 21.66 -17.28 -1.02
CA ARG A 431 22.27 -18.59 -0.79
C ARG A 431 22.25 -19.46 -2.05
N HIS A 432 21.17 -19.42 -2.83
CA HIS A 432 21.04 -20.20 -4.06
C HIS A 432 21.99 -19.69 -5.15
N LEU A 433 22.05 -18.39 -5.37
CA LEU A 433 22.98 -17.75 -6.31
C LEU A 433 24.44 -18.05 -5.94
N ASP A 434 24.80 -17.96 -4.66
CA ASP A 434 26.14 -18.31 -4.16
C ASP A 434 26.49 -19.78 -4.42
N ALA A 435 25.54 -20.69 -4.18
CA ALA A 435 25.72 -22.14 -4.46
C ALA A 435 25.84 -22.45 -5.95
N ARG A 436 25.32 -21.57 -6.82
CA ARG A 436 25.46 -21.63 -8.28
C ARG A 436 26.70 -20.89 -8.81
N GLU A 437 27.50 -20.27 -7.92
CA GLU A 437 28.65 -19.43 -8.27
C GLU A 437 28.25 -18.26 -9.21
N ARG A 438 27.02 -17.70 -9.00
CA ARG A 438 26.43 -16.63 -9.81
C ARG A 438 26.35 -15.31 -9.03
N SER A 439 27.47 -14.92 -8.41
CA SER A 439 27.63 -13.58 -7.78
C SER A 439 27.70 -12.43 -8.79
N ASP A 440 27.80 -12.76 -10.08
CA ASP A 440 27.80 -11.85 -11.21
C ASP A 440 26.39 -11.32 -11.57
N VAL A 441 25.34 -11.96 -11.08
CA VAL A 441 23.95 -11.56 -11.31
C VAL A 441 23.48 -10.63 -10.20
N THR A 442 23.10 -9.41 -10.56
CA THR A 442 22.63 -8.41 -9.60
C THR A 442 21.29 -8.84 -8.99
N LEU A 443 21.21 -8.97 -7.66
CA LEU A 443 20.00 -9.34 -6.93
C LEU A 443 19.36 -8.12 -6.28
N ILE A 444 18.18 -7.74 -6.73
CA ILE A 444 17.39 -6.62 -6.21
C ILE A 444 16.26 -7.17 -5.34
N ALA A 445 16.16 -6.69 -4.11
CA ALA A 445 15.05 -6.99 -3.22
C ALA A 445 13.93 -5.95 -3.34
N THR A 446 12.69 -6.41 -3.38
CA THR A 446 11.50 -5.54 -3.27
C THR A 446 10.41 -6.23 -2.45
N GLY A 447 9.40 -5.48 -2.02
CA GLY A 447 8.29 -6.02 -1.25
C GLY A 447 8.32 -5.64 0.24
N GLY A 448 7.77 -4.46 0.57
CA GLY A 448 7.55 -4.04 1.95
C GLY A 448 8.67 -3.23 2.61
N LEU A 449 9.74 -2.94 1.91
CA LEU A 449 10.84 -2.09 2.38
C LEU A 449 10.41 -0.60 2.44
N ARG A 450 10.83 0.14 3.48
CA ARG A 450 10.36 1.51 3.73
C ARG A 450 11.46 2.52 4.07
N THR A 451 12.39 2.17 4.91
CA THR A 451 13.38 3.08 5.52
C THR A 451 14.80 2.58 5.30
N GLU A 452 15.78 3.44 5.59
CA GLU A 452 17.22 3.13 5.55
C GLU A 452 17.57 1.85 6.31
N SER A 453 16.96 1.63 7.45
CA SER A 453 17.15 0.44 8.27
C SER A 453 16.71 -0.84 7.54
N ASP A 454 15.57 -0.80 6.85
CA ASP A 454 15.10 -1.92 6.03
C ASP A 454 16.08 -2.20 4.88
N PHE A 455 16.57 -1.14 4.23
CA PHE A 455 17.46 -1.24 3.06
C PHE A 455 18.82 -1.84 3.44
N ILE A 456 19.43 -1.33 4.52
CA ILE A 456 20.67 -1.89 5.06
C ILE A 456 20.52 -3.38 5.40
N LYS A 457 19.44 -3.76 6.09
CA LYS A 457 19.19 -5.14 6.47
C LYS A 457 18.94 -6.03 5.26
N ALA A 458 18.28 -5.50 4.21
CA ALA A 458 18.11 -6.23 2.95
C ALA A 458 19.47 -6.44 2.26
N MET A 459 20.31 -5.41 2.18
CA MET A 459 21.66 -5.54 1.62
C MET A 459 22.50 -6.52 2.43
N ALA A 460 22.48 -6.43 3.76
CA ALA A 460 23.19 -7.38 4.63
C ALA A 460 22.67 -8.83 4.51
N LEU A 461 21.41 -9.04 4.14
CA LEU A 461 20.88 -10.37 3.82
C LEU A 461 21.24 -10.85 2.40
N GLY A 462 21.89 -10.01 1.59
CA GLY A 462 22.46 -10.37 0.30
C GLY A 462 21.80 -9.75 -0.92
N ALA A 463 20.99 -8.70 -0.76
CA ALA A 463 20.60 -7.86 -1.90
C ALA A 463 21.79 -6.97 -2.32
N ASP A 464 22.00 -6.80 -3.61
CA ASP A 464 22.93 -5.82 -4.14
C ASP A 464 22.31 -4.40 -4.15
N GLY A 465 20.98 -4.33 -4.24
CA GLY A 465 20.18 -3.12 -4.16
C GLY A 465 18.72 -3.40 -3.84
N VAL A 466 17.94 -2.34 -3.73
CA VAL A 466 16.51 -2.43 -3.39
C VAL A 466 15.65 -1.65 -4.39
N ALA A 467 14.45 -2.16 -4.65
CA ALA A 467 13.45 -1.45 -5.42
C ALA A 467 12.24 -1.10 -4.52
N VAL A 468 11.81 0.17 -4.56
CA VAL A 468 10.81 0.72 -3.67
C VAL A 468 9.62 1.30 -4.43
N ALA A 469 8.42 1.12 -3.90
CA ALA A 469 7.20 1.72 -4.45
C ALA A 469 6.51 2.62 -3.41
N ASN A 470 6.14 2.05 -2.28
CA ASN A 470 5.32 2.75 -1.29
C ASN A 470 6.05 3.90 -0.60
N SER A 471 7.35 3.75 -0.27
CA SER A 471 8.16 4.84 0.29
C SER A 471 8.32 5.99 -0.71
N ALA A 472 8.55 5.69 -2.00
CA ALA A 472 8.59 6.71 -3.04
C ALA A 472 7.24 7.43 -3.19
N MET A 473 6.11 6.69 -3.17
CA MET A 473 4.79 7.32 -3.18
C MET A 473 4.56 8.21 -1.95
N GLN A 474 4.98 7.77 -0.76
CA GLN A 474 4.85 8.58 0.46
C GLN A 474 5.72 9.83 0.40
N ALA A 475 6.92 9.74 -0.14
CA ALA A 475 7.81 10.89 -0.33
C ALA A 475 7.21 11.97 -1.24
N ILE A 476 6.40 11.58 -2.24
CA ILE A 476 5.65 12.52 -3.10
C ILE A 476 4.29 12.93 -2.54
N GLY A 477 3.95 12.57 -1.28
CA GLY A 477 2.76 13.02 -0.58
C GLY A 477 1.63 12.00 -0.42
N CYS A 478 1.85 10.69 -0.61
CA CYS A 478 0.83 9.68 -0.36
C CYS A 478 0.52 9.55 1.14
N LEU A 479 -0.76 9.65 1.49
CA LEU A 479 -1.25 9.57 2.87
C LEU A 479 -1.45 8.13 3.39
N GLY A 480 -1.18 7.10 2.57
CA GLY A 480 -1.33 5.70 2.99
C GLY A 480 -2.78 5.22 3.18
N MET A 481 -3.76 5.92 2.65
CA MET A 481 -5.20 5.64 2.84
C MET A 481 -5.71 4.35 2.21
N ARG A 482 -4.88 3.65 1.42
CA ARG A 482 -5.24 2.40 0.72
C ARG A 482 -6.46 2.49 -0.23
N ALA A 483 -6.76 3.70 -0.74
CA ALA A 483 -7.85 3.96 -1.69
C ALA A 483 -7.39 3.90 -3.16
N CYS A 484 -6.30 3.18 -3.47
CA CYS A 484 -5.69 3.18 -4.80
C CYS A 484 -6.53 2.45 -5.87
N ASP A 485 -7.41 1.53 -5.46
CA ASP A 485 -8.34 0.80 -6.32
C ASP A 485 -9.57 1.63 -6.70
N SER A 486 -9.99 2.56 -5.84
CA SER A 486 -11.26 3.27 -5.93
C SER A 486 -11.31 4.44 -6.92
N ASN A 487 -10.19 4.82 -7.55
CA ASN A 487 -10.05 6.05 -8.35
C ASN A 487 -10.29 7.38 -7.59
N ASN A 488 -10.38 7.34 -6.25
CA ASN A 488 -10.66 8.49 -5.39
C ASN A 488 -9.48 8.86 -4.48
N CYS A 489 -8.24 8.67 -4.97
CA CYS A 489 -7.06 9.08 -4.21
C CYS A 489 -7.06 10.58 -3.96
N PRO A 490 -7.19 11.06 -2.70
CA PRO A 490 -7.40 12.48 -2.41
C PRO A 490 -6.22 13.38 -2.73
N VAL A 491 -5.02 12.79 -2.84
CA VAL A 491 -3.77 13.50 -3.16
C VAL A 491 -3.38 13.38 -4.64
N GLY A 492 -4.23 12.81 -5.49
CA GLY A 492 -4.00 12.79 -6.94
C GLY A 492 -3.06 11.69 -7.47
N ILE A 493 -2.44 10.88 -6.59
CA ILE A 493 -1.41 9.92 -6.99
C ILE A 493 -1.99 8.72 -7.73
N ALA A 494 -3.00 8.04 -7.17
CA ALA A 494 -3.56 6.81 -7.72
C ALA A 494 -5.01 7.03 -8.20
N THR A 495 -5.21 8.03 -9.04
CA THR A 495 -6.51 8.40 -9.61
C THR A 495 -6.33 8.93 -11.02
N GLN A 496 -7.38 8.86 -11.83
CA GLN A 496 -7.43 9.44 -13.16
C GLN A 496 -8.40 10.64 -13.24
N ARG A 497 -9.01 10.99 -12.11
CA ARG A 497 -9.87 12.18 -11.99
C ARG A 497 -9.04 13.45 -12.05
N GLU A 498 -9.35 14.34 -13.00
CA GLU A 498 -8.61 15.59 -13.25
C GLU A 498 -8.62 16.52 -12.02
N ASP A 499 -9.76 16.62 -11.32
CA ASP A 499 -9.93 17.44 -10.12
C ASP A 499 -9.02 17.02 -8.96
N LEU A 500 -8.67 15.72 -8.89
CA LEU A 500 -7.74 15.18 -7.90
C LEU A 500 -6.29 15.21 -8.39
N ARG A 501 -6.03 14.86 -9.67
CA ARG A 501 -4.69 14.88 -10.26
C ARG A 501 -4.03 16.26 -10.15
N ASN A 502 -4.78 17.31 -10.39
CA ASN A 502 -4.32 18.72 -10.32
C ASN A 502 -3.84 19.15 -8.92
N ARG A 503 -4.00 18.31 -7.90
CA ARG A 503 -3.48 18.57 -6.54
C ARG A 503 -1.99 18.30 -6.42
N ILE A 504 -1.40 17.54 -7.36
CA ILE A 504 0.03 17.27 -7.37
C ILE A 504 0.75 18.45 -7.99
N VAL A 505 1.65 19.07 -7.21
CA VAL A 505 2.62 20.03 -7.72
C VAL A 505 3.90 19.24 -8.04
N VAL A 506 4.09 18.90 -9.31
CA VAL A 506 5.13 17.96 -9.79
C VAL A 506 6.52 18.30 -9.27
N GLU A 507 6.94 19.56 -9.35
CA GLU A 507 8.29 19.97 -8.90
C GLU A 507 8.45 19.78 -7.39
N SER A 508 7.48 20.22 -6.57
CA SER A 508 7.54 20.05 -5.12
C SER A 508 7.49 18.59 -4.68
N ALA A 509 6.76 17.75 -5.41
CA ALA A 509 6.70 16.31 -5.16
C ALA A 509 8.05 15.64 -5.53
N ALA A 510 8.68 16.07 -6.62
CA ALA A 510 10.02 15.61 -7.02
C ALA A 510 11.09 15.98 -5.98
N ASP A 511 11.10 17.25 -5.53
CA ASP A 511 12.02 17.73 -4.47
C ASP A 511 11.80 16.91 -3.16
N GLY A 512 10.55 16.56 -2.83
CA GLY A 512 10.25 15.72 -1.67
C GLY A 512 10.83 14.32 -1.76
N LEU A 513 10.82 13.72 -2.97
CA LEU A 513 11.43 12.42 -3.22
C LEU A 513 12.95 12.47 -3.14
N GLU A 514 13.57 13.46 -3.80
CA GLU A 514 15.02 13.72 -3.72
C GLU A 514 15.47 13.85 -2.27
N ASN A 515 14.88 14.78 -1.51
CA ASN A 515 15.22 15.03 -0.11
C ASN A 515 15.11 13.77 0.77
N PHE A 516 14.07 12.95 0.54
CA PHE A 516 13.90 11.71 1.29
C PHE A 516 15.02 10.72 1.03
N PHE A 517 15.43 10.54 -0.24
CA PHE A 517 16.47 9.56 -0.57
C PHE A 517 17.87 10.07 -0.29
N GLU A 518 18.17 11.36 -0.44
CA GLU A 518 19.42 11.94 0.03
C GLU A 518 19.62 11.73 1.53
N ALA A 519 18.60 12.05 2.34
CA ALA A 519 18.65 11.82 3.79
C ALA A 519 18.76 10.32 4.14
N THR A 520 18.05 9.46 3.41
CA THR A 520 18.12 8.00 3.56
C THR A 520 19.53 7.47 3.33
N VAL A 521 20.17 7.88 2.22
CA VAL A 521 21.52 7.42 1.88
C VAL A 521 22.57 7.96 2.87
N GLU A 522 22.42 9.20 3.33
CA GLU A 522 23.32 9.73 4.36
C GLU A 522 23.24 8.91 5.66
N LEU A 523 22.03 8.51 6.09
CA LEU A 523 21.87 7.62 7.25
C LEU A 523 22.44 6.22 7.00
N MET A 524 22.35 5.70 5.77
CA MET A 524 23.00 4.44 5.40
C MET A 524 24.53 4.57 5.45
N ASN A 525 25.09 5.69 5.00
CA ASN A 525 26.54 5.98 5.06
C ASN A 525 27.04 6.05 6.51
N VAL A 526 26.29 6.71 7.40
CA VAL A 526 26.60 6.74 8.85
C VAL A 526 26.66 5.30 9.40
N MET A 527 25.70 4.47 9.04
CA MET A 527 25.67 3.08 9.51
C MET A 527 26.80 2.23 8.90
N ALA A 528 27.13 2.42 7.62
CA ALA A 528 28.24 1.75 6.98
C ALA A 528 29.57 2.06 7.70
N ARG A 529 29.86 3.34 7.95
CA ARG A 529 31.05 3.76 8.74
C ARG A 529 31.04 3.15 10.13
N ALA A 530 29.90 3.15 10.82
CA ALA A 530 29.74 2.53 12.13
C ALA A 530 30.02 1.01 12.12
N CYS A 531 29.71 0.32 11.01
CA CYS A 531 30.04 -1.10 10.81
C CYS A 531 31.49 -1.33 10.32
N GLY A 532 32.22 -0.26 9.99
CA GLY A 532 33.60 -0.34 9.47
C GLY A 532 33.66 -0.62 7.96
N HIS A 533 32.62 -0.21 7.21
CA HIS A 533 32.53 -0.34 5.74
C HIS A 533 32.71 1.03 5.07
N ASP A 534 33.46 1.06 3.99
CA ASP A 534 33.64 2.21 3.09
C ASP A 534 32.80 2.10 1.81
N SER A 535 31.88 1.13 1.77
CA SER A 535 30.90 0.95 0.70
C SER A 535 29.60 0.38 1.26
N LEU A 536 28.44 0.76 0.70
CA LEU A 536 27.15 0.15 1.04
C LEU A 536 27.09 -1.31 0.60
N SER A 537 27.79 -1.71 -0.45
CA SER A 537 27.94 -3.11 -0.86
C SER A 537 28.74 -3.96 0.13
N GLY A 538 29.37 -3.33 1.13
CA GLY A 538 30.12 -4.00 2.20
C GLY A 538 29.25 -4.64 3.28
N PHE A 539 27.96 -4.31 3.36
CA PHE A 539 27.05 -4.94 4.33
C PHE A 539 26.91 -6.44 4.07
N GLU A 540 27.02 -7.23 5.12
CA GLU A 540 26.97 -8.70 5.03
C GLU A 540 26.22 -9.31 6.22
N ARG A 541 25.80 -10.58 6.09
CA ARG A 541 24.99 -11.26 7.10
C ARG A 541 25.58 -11.25 8.50
N ARG A 542 26.92 -11.23 8.64
CA ARG A 542 27.57 -11.12 9.94
C ARG A 542 27.43 -9.75 10.62
N ASP A 543 26.96 -8.74 9.89
CA ASP A 543 26.61 -7.44 10.45
C ASP A 543 25.20 -7.45 11.08
N LEU A 544 24.50 -8.60 11.06
CA LEU A 544 23.18 -8.76 11.60
C LEU A 544 23.14 -9.80 12.72
N THR A 545 22.24 -9.58 13.67
CA THR A 545 21.85 -10.57 14.68
C THR A 545 20.35 -10.46 14.97
N THR A 546 19.77 -11.44 15.65
CA THR A 546 18.39 -11.42 16.12
C THR A 546 18.22 -12.18 17.43
N TRP A 547 17.38 -11.68 18.33
CA TRP A 547 16.98 -12.42 19.55
C TRP A 547 15.78 -13.35 19.34
N LYS A 548 15.22 -13.43 18.12
CA LYS A 548 14.11 -14.32 17.77
C LYS A 548 14.62 -15.52 16.98
N LYS A 549 14.42 -16.72 17.52
CA LYS A 549 14.91 -17.97 16.89
C LYS A 549 14.29 -18.22 15.53
N ASP A 550 12.99 -17.97 15.39
CA ASP A 550 12.26 -18.09 14.12
C ASP A 550 12.82 -17.18 13.03
N ILE A 551 13.21 -15.96 13.38
CA ILE A 551 13.88 -15.05 12.43
C ILE A 551 15.28 -15.57 12.08
N ALA A 552 16.06 -16.06 13.05
CA ALA A 552 17.35 -16.68 12.78
C ALA A 552 17.22 -17.89 11.83
N ASP A 553 16.22 -18.75 12.06
CA ASP A 553 15.95 -19.91 11.21
C ASP A 553 15.49 -19.50 9.79
N LEU A 554 14.67 -18.45 9.67
CA LEU A 554 14.19 -17.94 8.37
C LEU A 554 15.28 -17.29 7.52
N THR A 555 16.24 -16.62 8.17
CA THR A 555 17.22 -15.75 7.48
C THR A 555 18.65 -16.32 7.48
N GLY A 556 18.94 -17.25 8.39
CA GLY A 556 20.30 -17.73 8.65
C GLY A 556 21.20 -16.69 9.33
N VAL A 557 20.61 -15.62 9.89
CA VAL A 557 21.29 -14.64 10.74
C VAL A 557 21.60 -15.27 12.10
N GLU A 558 22.74 -14.93 12.68
CA GLU A 558 23.16 -15.48 13.97
C GLU A 558 22.19 -15.11 15.10
N TYR A 559 21.77 -16.11 15.88
CA TYR A 559 20.94 -15.89 17.05
C TYR A 559 21.75 -15.24 18.18
N ALA A 560 21.27 -14.11 18.70
CA ALA A 560 21.95 -13.32 19.75
C ALA A 560 22.00 -14.01 21.14
N GLY A 561 21.22 -15.06 21.33
CA GLY A 561 21.18 -15.81 22.58
C GLY A 561 22.29 -16.85 22.67
N ILE A 562 22.42 -17.47 23.86
CA ILE A 562 23.35 -18.56 24.07
C ILE A 562 22.84 -19.79 23.32
N THR A 563 23.61 -20.27 22.37
CA THR A 563 23.41 -21.58 21.75
C THR A 563 24.19 -22.61 22.59
N GLU A 564 23.61 -23.79 22.86
CA GLU A 564 24.33 -24.82 23.58
C GLU A 564 25.65 -25.16 22.87
N PRO A 565 26.74 -25.39 23.62
CA PRO A 565 28.07 -25.65 23.07
C PRO A 565 28.14 -26.98 22.29
#